data_32fbd28fd45007647eb9b0a18d4b66ff
#
_entry.id   32fbd28fd45007647eb9b0a18d4b66ff
#
_cell.length_a   1.000
_cell.length_b   1.000
_cell.length_c   1.000
_cell.angle_alpha   90.00
_cell.angle_beta   90.00
_cell.angle_gamma   90.00
#
_symmetry.space_group_name_H-M   'P 1'
#
loop_
_entity.id
_entity.type
_entity.pdbx_description
1 polymer ?
#
loop_
_entity_poly.entity_id
_entity_poly.type
_entity_poly.pdbx_seq_one_letter_code
_entity_poly.pdbx_strand_id
1 'polypeptide(L)'
;SEIMKSGCRPSARAWRMYYEFGPNEAIATHPDSMSYVVQLAPGYRLFALNDDTNYKPEGESGSGYSDDCMAWILDQLEDARKNDQFVIAMTHHPMIAPSPFYAIIGKGDMQRNHETTREIFADNGLQCMLTGHTHIHDISVVETKKGNTFYDIACGAMIGCPPTMRNITLDPAHAKVDVETVTITDVPGLDTGGKPFDQYMRTFF
;
A
#
# COMPACT_ATOMS: atom_id res chain seq x y z
N SER A 1 2.70 23.86 -18.29
CA SER A 1 1.44 23.71 -18.25
C SER A 1 0.73 22.82 -19.25
N GLU A 2 1.39 22.20 -20.21
CA GLU A 2 0.81 21.10 -20.99
C GLU A 2 0.76 19.78 -20.21
N ILE A 3 1.58 19.63 -19.17
CA ILE A 3 1.62 18.49 -18.28
C ILE A 3 0.35 18.34 -17.43
N MET A 4 -0.37 19.42 -17.19
CA MET A 4 -1.62 19.44 -16.40
C MET A 4 -2.89 19.16 -17.23
N LYS A 5 -2.78 19.11 -18.55
CA LYS A 5 -3.94 18.89 -19.45
C LYS A 5 -4.07 17.47 -19.98
N SER A 6 -3.03 16.66 -19.89
CA SER A 6 -3.10 15.22 -20.12
C SER A 6 -3.18 14.55 -18.77
N GLY A 7 -4.30 13.94 -18.40
CA GLY A 7 -4.46 13.23 -17.14
C GLY A 7 -3.14 12.55 -16.75
N CYS A 8 -2.73 12.73 -15.49
CA CYS A 8 -1.37 12.55 -14.98
C CYS A 8 -0.77 11.19 -15.32
N ARG A 9 -0.33 10.99 -16.54
CA ARG A 9 0.54 9.85 -16.86
C ARG A 9 1.87 10.11 -16.19
N PRO A 10 2.40 9.17 -15.42
CA PRO A 10 3.75 9.29 -14.89
C PRO A 10 4.67 9.62 -16.06
N SER A 11 5.38 10.73 -15.96
CA SER A 11 6.30 11.07 -17.04
C SER A 11 7.31 9.92 -17.16
N ALA A 12 7.74 9.60 -18.37
CA ALA A 12 8.82 8.63 -18.60
C ALA A 12 10.09 8.95 -17.77
N ARG A 13 10.21 10.20 -17.33
CA ARG A 13 11.25 10.67 -16.41
C ARG A 13 11.04 10.16 -14.99
N ALA A 14 9.82 10.23 -14.44
CA ALA A 14 9.53 9.70 -13.09
C ALA A 14 9.76 8.20 -13.03
N TRP A 15 9.29 7.45 -14.03
CA TRP A 15 9.54 6.02 -14.15
C TRP A 15 11.05 5.69 -14.16
N ARG A 16 11.86 6.45 -14.89
CA ARG A 16 13.32 6.26 -14.91
C ARG A 16 13.99 6.57 -13.58
N MET A 17 13.50 7.57 -12.84
CA MET A 17 14.07 7.93 -11.53
C MET A 17 13.84 6.85 -10.47
N TYR A 18 12.73 6.14 -10.55
CA TYR A 18 12.38 5.09 -9.58
C TYR A 18 12.64 3.68 -10.09
N TYR A 19 13.16 3.54 -11.32
CA TYR A 19 13.31 2.25 -11.99
C TYR A 19 14.14 1.24 -11.17
N GLU A 20 15.21 1.68 -10.53
CA GLU A 20 16.11 0.85 -9.71
C GLU A 20 15.54 0.49 -8.34
N PHE A 21 14.39 1.05 -7.96
CA PHE A 21 13.76 0.85 -6.65
C PHE A 21 12.53 -0.07 -6.72
N GLY A 22 12.58 -1.09 -7.54
CA GLY A 22 11.56 -2.13 -7.68
C GLY A 22 11.06 -2.34 -9.11
N PRO A 23 10.72 -1.32 -9.91
CA PRO A 23 10.23 -1.51 -11.27
C PRO A 23 11.14 -2.31 -12.21
N ASN A 24 12.47 -2.30 -12.00
CA ASN A 24 13.44 -3.10 -12.76
C ASN A 24 13.31 -4.62 -12.51
N GLU A 25 12.68 -5.01 -11.40
CA GLU A 25 12.43 -6.40 -11.03
C GLU A 25 11.01 -6.84 -11.39
N ALA A 26 10.22 -5.95 -11.99
CA ALA A 26 8.82 -6.22 -12.29
C ALA A 26 8.64 -7.32 -13.32
N ILE A 27 7.79 -8.29 -12.99
CA ILE A 27 7.32 -9.32 -13.93
C ILE A 27 6.12 -8.87 -14.76
N ALA A 28 5.42 -7.83 -14.30
CA ALA A 28 4.34 -7.14 -15.01
C ALA A 28 4.28 -5.67 -14.60
N THR A 29 3.94 -4.79 -15.55
CA THR A 29 3.77 -3.35 -15.30
C THR A 29 2.50 -2.84 -15.96
N HIS A 30 1.76 -1.96 -15.28
CA HIS A 30 0.67 -1.24 -15.91
C HIS A 30 1.22 -0.03 -16.67
N PRO A 31 0.86 0.16 -17.95
CA PRO A 31 1.52 1.16 -18.81
C PRO A 31 1.30 2.61 -18.36
N ASP A 32 0.16 2.89 -17.73
CA ASP A 32 -0.28 4.26 -17.46
C ASP A 32 -0.32 4.65 -15.97
N SER A 33 -0.14 3.70 -15.02
CA SER A 33 -0.29 4.00 -13.58
C SER A 33 0.97 3.87 -12.73
N MET A 34 2.11 3.46 -13.27
CA MET A 34 3.29 3.05 -12.49
C MET A 34 3.04 1.86 -11.53
N SER A 35 1.90 1.21 -11.60
CA SER A 35 1.66 -0.03 -10.85
C SER A 35 2.45 -1.17 -11.47
N TYR A 36 2.99 -2.05 -10.63
CA TYR A 36 3.79 -3.18 -11.09
C TYR A 36 3.68 -4.37 -10.13
N VAL A 37 4.07 -5.54 -10.62
CA VAL A 37 4.12 -6.79 -9.86
C VAL A 37 5.54 -7.31 -9.86
N VAL A 38 6.02 -7.74 -8.70
CA VAL A 38 7.31 -8.42 -8.54
C VAL A 38 7.13 -9.79 -7.87
N GLN A 39 8.04 -10.71 -8.15
CA GLN A 39 8.15 -11.97 -7.43
C GLN A 39 9.01 -11.76 -6.19
N LEU A 40 8.41 -11.72 -4.98
CA LEU A 40 9.14 -11.52 -3.73
C LEU A 40 9.92 -12.76 -3.30
N ALA A 41 9.29 -13.92 -3.41
CA ALA A 41 9.83 -15.22 -3.03
C ALA A 41 9.05 -16.31 -3.79
N PRO A 42 9.54 -17.56 -3.83
CA PRO A 42 8.75 -18.67 -4.35
C PRO A 42 7.38 -18.72 -3.66
N GLY A 43 6.30 -18.68 -4.45
CA GLY A 43 4.93 -18.68 -3.95
C GLY A 43 4.38 -17.31 -3.51
N TYR A 44 5.15 -16.21 -3.56
CA TYR A 44 4.71 -14.88 -3.12
C TYR A 44 4.95 -13.79 -4.14
N ARG A 45 3.92 -13.05 -4.48
CA ARG A 45 3.99 -11.83 -5.31
C ARG A 45 3.68 -10.58 -4.51
N LEU A 46 4.38 -9.50 -4.82
CA LEU A 46 4.03 -8.16 -4.35
C LEU A 46 3.45 -7.36 -5.51
N PHE A 47 2.28 -6.79 -5.28
CA PHE A 47 1.65 -5.81 -6.15
C PHE A 47 1.92 -4.42 -5.60
N ALA A 48 2.78 -3.67 -6.23
CA ALA A 48 2.99 -2.25 -5.91
C ALA A 48 1.99 -1.42 -6.73
N LEU A 49 0.93 -0.98 -6.07
CA LEU A 49 -0.20 -0.32 -6.71
C LEU A 49 -0.14 1.17 -6.44
N ASN A 50 -0.18 1.97 -7.50
CA ASN A 50 -0.22 3.40 -7.39
C ASN A 50 -1.66 3.90 -7.49
N ASP A 51 -2.22 4.35 -6.38
CA ASP A 51 -3.56 4.90 -6.27
C ASP A 51 -3.61 6.43 -6.32
N ASP A 52 -2.45 7.11 -6.36
CA ASP A 52 -2.37 8.58 -6.42
C ASP A 52 -2.45 9.16 -7.82
N THR A 53 -2.12 8.40 -8.84
CA THR A 53 -2.03 8.87 -10.22
C THR A 53 -3.35 8.86 -10.96
N ASN A 54 -4.37 8.39 -10.30
CA ASN A 54 -5.58 8.16 -11.01
C ASN A 54 -6.42 9.38 -11.09
N TYR A 55 -6.47 9.85 -12.31
CA TYR A 55 -7.56 10.53 -12.92
C TYR A 55 -8.58 11.00 -11.94
N LYS A 56 -8.30 12.16 -11.41
CA LYS A 56 -9.33 13.00 -10.86
C LYS A 56 -9.91 13.73 -12.06
N PRO A 57 -11.15 13.49 -12.46
CA PRO A 57 -11.86 14.45 -13.28
C PRO A 57 -11.67 15.83 -12.64
N GLU A 58 -11.52 16.89 -13.44
CA GLU A 58 -11.34 18.24 -12.89
C GLU A 58 -12.38 18.51 -11.80
N GLY A 59 -11.91 18.78 -10.57
CA GLY A 59 -12.75 19.05 -9.41
C GLY A 59 -13.00 17.89 -8.45
N GLU A 60 -12.60 16.65 -8.73
CA GLU A 60 -12.66 15.58 -7.75
C GLU A 60 -11.37 15.48 -6.92
N SER A 61 -11.53 15.28 -5.61
CA SER A 61 -10.44 14.95 -4.69
C SER A 61 -10.49 13.46 -4.33
N GLY A 62 -9.36 12.87 -4.00
CA GLY A 62 -9.29 11.48 -3.58
C GLY A 62 -8.33 10.64 -4.40
N SER A 63 -8.14 9.43 -3.99
CA SER A 63 -7.28 8.41 -4.62
C SER A 63 -8.15 7.28 -5.20
N GLY A 64 -7.56 6.40 -5.98
CA GLY A 64 -8.25 5.23 -6.50
C GLY A 64 -7.61 4.65 -7.75
N TYR A 65 -8.24 3.65 -8.35
CA TYR A 65 -7.78 3.01 -9.57
C TYR A 65 -8.74 3.34 -10.72
N SER A 66 -8.21 3.58 -11.93
CA SER A 66 -9.03 3.67 -13.14
C SER A 66 -9.61 2.28 -13.48
N ASP A 67 -10.66 2.26 -14.29
CA ASP A 67 -11.26 0.99 -14.74
C ASP A 67 -10.23 0.11 -15.46
N ASP A 68 -9.37 0.70 -16.27
CA ASP A 68 -8.28 0.02 -16.97
C ASP A 68 -7.23 -0.57 -16.00
N CYS A 69 -6.81 0.23 -15.00
CA CYS A 69 -5.90 -0.24 -13.96
C CYS A 69 -6.55 -1.36 -13.11
N MET A 70 -7.83 -1.23 -12.78
CA MET A 70 -8.55 -2.26 -12.04
C MET A 70 -8.65 -3.56 -12.86
N ALA A 71 -8.97 -3.48 -14.14
CA ALA A 71 -8.99 -4.66 -15.02
C ALA A 71 -7.63 -5.34 -15.06
N TRP A 72 -6.55 -4.56 -15.22
CA TRP A 72 -5.18 -5.09 -15.19
C TRP A 72 -4.85 -5.75 -13.84
N ILE A 73 -5.22 -5.13 -12.70
CA ILE A 73 -5.00 -5.73 -11.38
C ILE A 73 -5.69 -7.10 -11.29
N LEU A 74 -6.95 -7.20 -11.74
CA LEU A 74 -7.72 -8.43 -11.71
C LEU A 74 -7.10 -9.52 -12.60
N ASP A 75 -6.58 -9.16 -13.77
CA ASP A 75 -5.85 -10.08 -14.66
C ASP A 75 -4.58 -10.61 -13.98
N GLN A 76 -3.85 -9.76 -13.26
CA GLN A 76 -2.65 -10.18 -12.51
C GLN A 76 -3.00 -11.08 -11.31
N LEU A 77 -4.13 -10.82 -10.62
CA LEU A 77 -4.62 -11.68 -9.54
C LEU A 77 -5.03 -13.06 -10.06
N GLU A 78 -5.71 -13.10 -11.19
CA GLU A 78 -6.08 -14.37 -11.85
C GLU A 78 -4.84 -15.16 -12.28
N ASP A 79 -3.81 -14.48 -12.82
CA ASP A 79 -2.53 -15.14 -13.16
C ASP A 79 -1.83 -15.66 -11.89
N ALA A 80 -1.78 -14.89 -10.81
CA ALA A 80 -1.22 -15.34 -9.54
C ALA A 80 -1.95 -16.58 -9.00
N ARG A 81 -3.29 -16.57 -9.04
CA ARG A 81 -4.12 -17.71 -8.62
C ARG A 81 -3.87 -18.98 -9.45
N LYS A 82 -3.73 -18.84 -10.77
CA LYS A 82 -3.42 -19.97 -11.66
C LYS A 82 -2.06 -20.60 -11.39
N ASN A 83 -1.15 -19.82 -10.82
CA ASN A 83 0.21 -20.25 -10.48
C ASN A 83 0.41 -20.56 -8.99
N ASP A 84 -0.68 -20.70 -8.22
CA ASP A 84 -0.67 -20.96 -6.77
C ASP A 84 0.20 -19.96 -5.99
N GLN A 85 0.14 -18.67 -6.37
CA GLN A 85 0.90 -17.60 -5.74
C GLN A 85 0.05 -16.85 -4.71
N PHE A 86 0.57 -16.65 -3.51
CA PHE A 86 0.00 -15.73 -2.54
C PHE A 86 0.33 -14.28 -2.93
N VAL A 87 -0.67 -13.40 -2.84
CA VAL A 87 -0.50 -11.98 -3.21
C VAL A 87 -0.53 -11.10 -1.98
N ILE A 88 0.51 -10.28 -1.83
CA ILE A 88 0.55 -9.13 -0.94
C ILE A 88 0.52 -7.90 -1.84
N ALA A 89 -0.27 -6.89 -1.49
CA ALA A 89 -0.21 -5.62 -2.20
C ALA A 89 0.23 -4.48 -1.28
N MET A 90 0.74 -3.42 -1.88
CA MET A 90 1.00 -2.15 -1.21
C MET A 90 0.41 -1.02 -2.02
N THR A 91 -0.18 -0.05 -1.31
CA THR A 91 -0.72 1.20 -1.87
C THR A 91 -0.55 2.32 -0.86
N HIS A 92 -0.88 3.57 -1.24
CA HIS A 92 -0.71 4.69 -0.32
C HIS A 92 -1.90 4.88 0.62
N HIS A 93 -3.12 4.98 0.06
CA HIS A 93 -4.31 5.27 0.87
C HIS A 93 -4.94 4.00 1.47
N PRO A 94 -5.40 4.06 2.73
CA PRO A 94 -6.02 2.91 3.39
C PRO A 94 -7.39 2.55 2.80
N MET A 95 -7.74 1.29 2.92
CA MET A 95 -9.01 0.72 2.48
C MET A 95 -9.97 0.42 3.63
N ILE A 96 -9.45 0.45 4.86
CA ILE A 96 -10.25 0.33 6.10
C ILE A 96 -9.88 1.50 6.99
N ALA A 97 -10.86 2.20 7.53
CA ALA A 97 -10.61 3.29 8.47
C ALA A 97 -9.96 2.74 9.76
N PRO A 98 -8.80 3.29 10.18
CA PRO A 98 -8.06 2.77 11.34
C PRO A 98 -8.77 3.00 12.68
N SER A 99 -9.88 3.74 12.68
CA SER A 99 -10.75 3.89 13.84
C SER A 99 -12.15 4.33 13.43
N PRO A 100 -13.20 4.10 14.27
CA PRO A 100 -14.55 4.59 13.99
C PRO A 100 -14.63 6.12 13.87
N PHE A 101 -13.81 6.86 14.60
CA PHE A 101 -13.72 8.30 14.50
C PHE A 101 -13.15 8.73 13.15
N TYR A 102 -12.12 8.04 12.69
CA TYR A 102 -11.49 8.29 11.40
C TYR A 102 -12.43 8.01 10.23
N ALA A 103 -13.31 7.03 10.37
CA ALA A 103 -14.36 6.75 9.37
C ALA A 103 -15.32 7.93 9.14
N ILE A 104 -15.40 8.87 10.10
CA ILE A 104 -16.27 10.06 10.01
C ILE A 104 -15.50 11.24 9.46
N ILE A 105 -14.34 11.58 10.06
CA ILE A 105 -13.59 12.80 9.75
C ILE A 105 -12.51 12.59 8.66
N GLY A 106 -11.98 11.38 8.53
CA GLY A 106 -10.90 11.02 7.61
C GLY A 106 -11.36 10.43 6.28
N LYS A 107 -12.61 10.64 5.88
CA LYS A 107 -13.14 10.09 4.61
C LYS A 107 -12.35 10.52 3.38
N GLY A 108 -11.76 11.72 3.39
CA GLY A 108 -10.94 12.24 2.30
C GLY A 108 -9.57 11.58 2.20
N ASP A 109 -9.12 10.92 3.27
CA ASP A 109 -7.81 10.27 3.37
C ASP A 109 -7.91 8.77 3.05
N MET A 110 -9.11 8.26 2.79
CA MET A 110 -9.36 6.89 2.37
C MET A 110 -9.24 6.75 0.86
N GLN A 111 -8.85 5.58 0.41
CA GLN A 111 -8.93 5.25 -1.01
C GLN A 111 -10.39 5.40 -1.49
N ARG A 112 -10.60 6.06 -2.64
CA ARG A 112 -11.95 6.24 -3.21
C ARG A 112 -12.56 4.87 -3.53
N ASN A 113 -13.84 4.71 -3.18
CA ASN A 113 -14.58 3.44 -3.35
C ASN A 113 -13.95 2.26 -2.57
N HIS A 114 -13.19 2.55 -1.49
CA HIS A 114 -12.46 1.55 -0.72
C HIS A 114 -13.31 0.34 -0.32
N GLU A 115 -14.58 0.52 0.03
CA GLU A 115 -15.46 -0.60 0.40
C GLU A 115 -15.67 -1.59 -0.76
N THR A 116 -15.99 -1.07 -1.95
CA THR A 116 -16.18 -1.89 -3.14
C THR A 116 -14.86 -2.47 -3.62
N THR A 117 -13.79 -1.67 -3.60
CA THR A 117 -12.46 -2.10 -4.04
C THR A 117 -11.93 -3.25 -3.19
N ARG A 118 -12.01 -3.17 -1.86
CA ARG A 118 -11.54 -4.24 -0.98
C ARG A 118 -12.38 -5.52 -1.10
N GLU A 119 -13.71 -5.41 -1.32
CA GLU A 119 -14.56 -6.57 -1.62
C GLU A 119 -14.09 -7.26 -2.92
N ILE A 120 -13.87 -6.48 -3.98
CA ILE A 120 -13.36 -7.01 -5.26
C ILE A 120 -12.01 -7.67 -5.06
N PHE A 121 -11.08 -7.04 -4.36
CA PHE A 121 -9.74 -7.57 -4.12
C PHE A 121 -9.77 -8.88 -3.33
N ALA A 122 -10.44 -8.91 -2.18
CA ALA A 122 -10.52 -10.12 -1.36
C ALA A 122 -11.21 -11.28 -2.10
N ASP A 123 -12.27 -10.98 -2.86
CA ASP A 123 -13.01 -11.97 -3.64
C ASP A 123 -12.21 -12.53 -4.82
N ASN A 124 -11.11 -11.87 -5.20
CA ASN A 124 -10.18 -12.31 -6.24
C ASN A 124 -8.80 -12.73 -5.69
N GLY A 125 -8.69 -12.95 -4.38
CA GLY A 125 -7.51 -13.56 -3.76
C GLY A 125 -6.48 -12.57 -3.21
N LEU A 126 -6.71 -11.25 -3.28
CA LEU A 126 -5.88 -10.26 -2.62
C LEU A 126 -6.45 -9.95 -1.22
N GLN A 127 -5.88 -10.59 -0.22
CA GLN A 127 -6.36 -10.48 1.17
C GLN A 127 -5.48 -9.61 2.08
N CYS A 128 -4.26 -9.28 1.65
CA CYS A 128 -3.28 -8.57 2.45
C CYS A 128 -2.81 -7.30 1.73
N MET A 129 -3.14 -6.14 2.28
CA MET A 129 -2.78 -4.83 1.75
C MET A 129 -1.96 -4.04 2.77
N LEU A 130 -0.80 -3.55 2.35
CA LEU A 130 0.02 -2.63 3.12
C LEU A 130 -0.35 -1.21 2.72
N THR A 131 -0.67 -0.36 3.69
CA THR A 131 -1.09 1.03 3.45
C THR A 131 -0.33 2.02 4.33
N GLY A 132 -0.49 3.30 4.04
CA GLY A 132 0.17 4.39 4.75
C GLY A 132 -0.76 5.59 4.97
N HIS A 133 -0.37 6.75 4.48
CA HIS A 133 -1.11 8.02 4.42
C HIS A 133 -1.52 8.61 5.78
N THR A 134 -2.27 7.87 6.58
CA THR A 134 -2.82 8.35 7.87
C THR A 134 -1.78 8.50 8.96
N HIS A 135 -0.59 7.93 8.78
CA HIS A 135 0.46 7.80 9.80
C HIS A 135 0.00 7.08 11.09
N ILE A 136 -1.14 6.40 11.03
CA ILE A 136 -1.65 5.56 12.11
C ILE A 136 -1.17 4.13 11.90
N HIS A 137 -0.57 3.56 12.93
CA HIS A 137 -0.05 2.21 12.90
C HIS A 137 -1.11 1.23 13.40
N ASP A 138 -1.80 0.57 12.48
CA ASP A 138 -2.94 -0.29 12.78
C ASP A 138 -2.97 -1.55 11.88
N ILE A 139 -3.71 -2.56 12.29
CA ILE A 139 -4.12 -3.69 11.46
C ILE A 139 -5.63 -3.84 11.58
N SER A 140 -6.30 -3.47 10.51
CA SER A 140 -7.75 -3.58 10.41
C SER A 140 -8.16 -4.77 9.55
N VAL A 141 -9.30 -5.38 9.86
CA VAL A 141 -9.81 -6.56 9.16
C VAL A 141 -11.30 -6.43 8.90
N VAL A 142 -11.73 -6.87 7.74
CA VAL A 142 -13.14 -7.02 7.37
C VAL A 142 -13.38 -8.33 6.66
N GLU A 143 -14.60 -8.84 6.74
CA GLU A 143 -15.08 -9.96 5.95
C GLU A 143 -15.99 -9.45 4.83
N THR A 144 -15.81 -9.98 3.62
CA THR A 144 -16.65 -9.66 2.46
C THR A 144 -17.99 -10.39 2.54
N LYS A 145 -18.95 -9.98 1.72
CA LYS A 145 -20.24 -10.67 1.61
C LYS A 145 -20.13 -12.14 1.16
N LYS A 146 -19.01 -12.53 0.55
CA LYS A 146 -18.73 -13.91 0.16
C LYS A 146 -17.95 -14.70 1.21
N GLY A 147 -17.63 -14.10 2.37
CA GLY A 147 -16.88 -14.74 3.45
C GLY A 147 -15.36 -14.70 3.27
N ASN A 148 -14.83 -13.91 2.34
CA ASN A 148 -13.40 -13.70 2.20
C ASN A 148 -12.93 -12.61 3.15
N THR A 149 -11.73 -12.76 3.70
CA THR A 149 -11.15 -11.80 4.64
C THR A 149 -10.24 -10.81 3.90
N PHE A 150 -10.29 -9.54 4.27
CA PHE A 150 -9.36 -8.50 3.83
C PHE A 150 -8.68 -7.84 5.01
N TYR A 151 -7.35 -7.80 5.00
CA TYR A 151 -6.50 -7.16 5.98
C TYR A 151 -5.91 -5.89 5.40
N ASP A 152 -6.12 -4.76 6.07
CA ASP A 152 -5.43 -3.50 5.82
C ASP A 152 -4.38 -3.30 6.92
N ILE A 153 -3.12 -3.33 6.53
CA ILE A 153 -1.97 -3.23 7.43
C ILE A 153 -1.38 -1.83 7.26
N ALA A 154 -1.94 -0.89 7.99
CA ALA A 154 -1.50 0.49 7.96
C ALA A 154 -0.15 0.66 8.67
N CYS A 155 0.77 1.35 7.99
CA CYS A 155 2.08 1.68 8.52
C CYS A 155 2.11 3.12 9.03
N GLY A 156 2.59 3.31 10.26
CA GLY A 156 2.90 4.62 10.79
C GLY A 156 4.08 5.29 10.08
N ALA A 157 4.32 6.56 10.38
CA ALA A 157 5.48 7.26 9.87
C ALA A 157 6.72 6.98 10.74
N MET A 158 7.87 6.70 10.11
CA MET A 158 9.14 6.53 10.83
C MET A 158 9.58 7.80 11.58
N ILE A 159 9.13 8.97 11.12
CA ILE A 159 9.34 10.25 11.79
C ILE A 159 8.13 10.66 12.64
N GLY A 160 7.21 9.74 12.91
CA GLY A 160 6.04 9.94 13.77
C GLY A 160 6.37 9.67 15.25
N CYS A 161 5.35 9.70 16.09
CA CYS A 161 5.46 9.35 17.51
C CYS A 161 4.36 8.35 17.89
N PRO A 162 4.72 7.09 18.20
CA PRO A 162 6.06 6.51 18.18
C PRO A 162 6.60 6.29 16.76
N PRO A 163 7.93 6.37 16.54
CA PRO A 163 8.55 6.05 15.27
C PRO A 163 8.53 4.52 15.06
N THR A 164 7.69 4.05 14.15
CA THR A 164 7.44 2.62 13.95
C THR A 164 7.60 2.20 12.49
N MET A 165 7.94 0.94 12.32
CA MET A 165 7.97 0.25 11.03
C MET A 165 7.33 -1.13 11.13
N ARG A 166 6.96 -1.72 10.01
CA ARG A 166 6.52 -3.12 9.92
C ARG A 166 7.68 -3.99 9.43
N ASN A 167 7.91 -5.08 10.15
CA ASN A 167 8.75 -6.16 9.69
C ASN A 167 7.84 -7.30 9.20
N ILE A 168 7.98 -7.69 7.93
CA ILE A 168 7.14 -8.70 7.31
C ILE A 168 8.01 -9.90 6.97
N THR A 169 7.68 -11.04 7.55
CA THR A 169 8.37 -12.30 7.30
C THR A 169 7.47 -13.23 6.49
N LEU A 170 7.99 -13.70 5.37
CA LEU A 170 7.31 -14.69 4.52
C LEU A 170 7.83 -16.08 4.86
N ASP A 171 6.93 -17.02 5.11
CA ASP A 171 7.24 -18.44 5.30
C ASP A 171 6.57 -19.27 4.19
N PRO A 172 7.28 -19.51 3.07
CA PRO A 172 6.72 -20.28 1.96
C PRO A 172 6.41 -21.75 2.31
N ALA A 173 7.13 -22.31 3.29
CA ALA A 173 6.92 -23.71 3.67
C ALA A 173 5.57 -23.94 4.37
N HIS A 174 5.06 -22.91 5.04
CA HIS A 174 3.78 -22.99 5.78
C HIS A 174 2.70 -22.06 5.22
N ALA A 175 2.94 -21.44 4.05
CA ALA A 175 2.05 -20.45 3.44
C ALA A 175 1.63 -19.34 4.43
N LYS A 176 2.61 -18.79 5.16
CA LYS A 176 2.38 -17.87 6.27
C LYS A 176 3.05 -16.53 6.04
N VAL A 177 2.39 -15.47 6.48
CA VAL A 177 2.92 -14.11 6.54
C VAL A 177 2.85 -13.64 7.98
N ASP A 178 3.99 -13.35 8.59
CA ASP A 178 4.08 -12.74 9.91
C ASP A 178 4.31 -11.24 9.77
N VAL A 179 3.57 -10.46 10.54
CA VAL A 179 3.68 -9.00 10.58
C VAL A 179 4.01 -8.54 11.99
N GLU A 180 5.19 -7.96 12.17
CA GLU A 180 5.67 -7.46 13.45
C GLU A 180 5.78 -5.94 13.43
N THR A 181 5.43 -5.32 14.55
CA THR A 181 5.67 -3.89 14.77
C THR A 181 7.03 -3.70 15.44
N VAL A 182 7.89 -2.90 14.82
CA VAL A 182 9.20 -2.54 15.39
C VAL A 182 9.21 -1.05 15.68
N THR A 183 9.52 -0.70 16.93
CA THR A 183 9.77 0.71 17.31
C THR A 183 11.24 1.04 17.06
N ILE A 184 11.49 2.14 16.36
CA ILE A 184 12.84 2.61 16.08
C ILE A 184 13.35 3.32 17.34
N THR A 185 14.37 2.75 17.98
CA THR A 185 14.96 3.27 19.22
C THR A 185 16.34 3.89 19.02
N ASP A 186 16.95 3.64 17.86
CA ASP A 186 18.27 4.16 17.51
C ASP A 186 18.32 4.59 16.04
N VAL A 187 19.01 5.69 15.77
CA VAL A 187 19.30 6.18 14.42
C VAL A 187 20.77 6.57 14.37
N PRO A 188 21.62 5.75 13.68
CA PRO A 188 23.04 6.00 13.63
C PRO A 188 23.38 7.40 13.08
N GLY A 189 24.22 8.12 13.81
CA GLY A 189 24.68 9.47 13.43
C GLY A 189 23.73 10.61 13.77
N LEU A 190 22.58 10.35 14.37
CA LEU A 190 21.67 11.38 14.87
C LEU A 190 22.04 11.72 16.34
N ASP A 191 22.25 13.00 16.63
CA ASP A 191 22.39 13.47 18.01
C ASP A 191 20.99 13.63 18.65
N THR A 192 20.66 12.73 19.54
CA THR A 192 19.42 12.74 20.30
C THR A 192 19.57 13.32 21.72
N GLY A 193 20.74 13.87 22.06
CA GLY A 193 21.06 14.31 23.42
C GLY A 193 21.10 13.15 24.42
N GLY A 194 21.48 11.96 23.97
CA GLY A 194 21.59 10.75 24.79
C GLY A 194 20.26 10.03 25.08
N LYS A 195 19.15 10.45 24.47
CA LYS A 195 17.85 9.78 24.59
C LYS A 195 17.70 8.68 23.52
N PRO A 196 17.01 7.58 23.79
CA PRO A 196 16.49 6.69 22.75
C PRO A 196 15.64 7.47 21.73
N PHE A 197 15.68 7.07 20.46
CA PHE A 197 15.06 7.82 19.38
C PHE A 197 13.55 8.01 19.57
N ASP A 198 12.83 6.99 20.04
CA ASP A 198 11.40 7.08 20.34
C ASP A 198 11.09 8.12 21.43
N GLN A 199 11.96 8.27 22.43
CA GLN A 199 11.83 9.28 23.48
C GLN A 199 12.22 10.68 22.97
N TYR A 200 13.23 10.76 22.10
CA TYR A 200 13.60 12.00 21.44
C TYR A 200 12.46 12.52 20.56
N MET A 201 11.84 11.66 19.78
CA MET A 201 10.70 12.01 18.92
C MET A 201 9.51 12.57 19.72
N ARG A 202 9.24 12.09 20.94
CA ARG A 202 8.18 12.63 21.83
C ARG A 202 8.39 14.09 22.19
N THR A 203 9.57 14.66 21.98
CA THR A 203 9.81 16.08 22.28
C THR A 203 9.27 17.03 21.20
N PHE A 204 8.83 16.48 20.05
CA PHE A 204 8.29 17.26 18.92
C PHE A 204 6.76 17.16 18.79
N PHE A 205 6.13 16.26 19.53
CA PHE A 205 4.69 16.01 19.54
C PHE A 205 4.11 16.16 20.95
#